data_2295c91bd7954e2002ca03fb6f0d9d60
#
_entry.id   2295c91bd7954e2002ca03fb6f0d9d60
#
_cell.length_a   1.000
_cell.length_b   1.000
_cell.length_c   1.000
_cell.angle_alpha   90.00
_cell.angle_beta   90.00
_cell.angle_gamma   90.00
#
_symmetry.space_group_name_H-M   'P 1'
#
loop_
_entity.id
_entity.type
_entity.pdbx_description
1 polymer ?
#
loop_
_entity_poly.entity_id
_entity_poly.type
_entity_poly.pdbx_seq_one_letter_code
_entity_poly.pdbx_strand_id
1 'polypeptide(L)'
;MKTIFIIDSKTIDLKYIRNWQNNIQNTLEDYIQQKGLKYVVQTIYDIQPNPLTIIDDTPLTFKDIINQQASQSSRFAELFYNKKVSQGDHFIFMDAWNPAIFQLRYLSTVYRVPIWIHGFWQMGSFNKTSYLSFAKNLIWQKHAERALFAAINYNYYDSDYHLAMLKTNFKTIAAKKLFNAPNRIHKAGPPMEHVRDYAKQYKGTLKRNMILFADRGTVDRQLIIFRELQRALPQYEWVCIEDKMPNETQYHGLLASSKYVFISDLIDSSSITAFEAIMHGAIPLAPNRLNFTEIVPEKWRYPSEWTLSYVNYTEHYTQIIEYIKDKMENYDTYKEGIEEWALHLDTNYYRIDEMKRIIFDIQE
;
A
#
# COMPACT_ATOMS: atom_id res chain seq x y z
N MET A 1 -17.91 -24.69 -9.92
CA MET A 1 -16.97 -23.63 -10.28
C MET A 1 -16.92 -22.69 -9.09
N LYS A 2 -15.74 -22.35 -8.58
CA LYS A 2 -15.59 -21.46 -7.43
C LYS A 2 -15.45 -20.01 -7.89
N THR A 3 -15.87 -19.06 -7.06
CA THR A 3 -15.79 -17.63 -7.37
C THR A 3 -14.79 -16.95 -6.45
N ILE A 4 -13.97 -16.08 -7.02
CA ILE A 4 -13.10 -15.16 -6.30
C ILE A 4 -13.74 -13.77 -6.43
N PHE A 5 -14.26 -13.27 -5.32
CA PHE A 5 -14.85 -11.94 -5.24
C PHE A 5 -13.78 -10.94 -4.79
N ILE A 6 -13.46 -9.96 -5.62
CA ILE A 6 -12.63 -8.82 -5.25
C ILE A 6 -13.56 -7.72 -4.78
N ILE A 7 -13.36 -7.25 -3.56
CA ILE A 7 -14.22 -6.22 -2.95
C ILE A 7 -13.62 -4.86 -3.27
N ASP A 8 -14.38 -4.07 -4.04
CA ASP A 8 -13.99 -2.71 -4.39
C ASP A 8 -13.76 -1.89 -3.13
N SER A 9 -12.65 -1.18 -3.08
CA SER A 9 -12.30 -0.31 -1.96
C SER A 9 -12.00 1.09 -2.48
N LYS A 10 -12.86 2.04 -2.12
CA LYS A 10 -12.56 3.45 -2.28
C LYS A 10 -11.84 3.92 -1.02
N THR A 11 -10.61 4.32 -1.16
CA THR A 11 -9.87 4.99 -0.08
C THR A 11 -9.56 6.42 -0.50
N ILE A 12 -9.01 7.18 0.43
CA ILE A 12 -8.58 8.57 0.21
C ILE A 12 -7.58 8.66 -0.97
N ASP A 13 -6.87 7.57 -1.26
CA ASP A 13 -5.91 7.49 -2.38
C ASP A 13 -6.41 6.53 -3.48
N LEU A 14 -7.40 7.03 -4.24
CA LEU A 14 -8.12 6.28 -5.28
C LEU A 14 -7.24 5.66 -6.37
N LYS A 15 -6.11 6.31 -6.72
CA LYS A 15 -5.29 5.90 -7.85
C LYS A 15 -4.62 4.55 -7.61
N TYR A 16 -3.94 4.40 -6.47
CA TYR A 16 -3.20 3.19 -6.15
C TYR A 16 -4.11 1.97 -5.96
N ILE A 17 -5.22 2.13 -5.26
CA ILE A 17 -6.10 1.00 -4.95
C ILE A 17 -6.82 0.49 -6.19
N ARG A 18 -7.22 1.36 -7.11
CA ARG A 18 -7.78 0.93 -8.38
C ARG A 18 -6.77 0.14 -9.21
N ASN A 19 -5.51 0.60 -9.24
CA ASN A 19 -4.45 -0.12 -9.92
C ASN A 19 -4.20 -1.48 -9.26
N TRP A 20 -4.22 -1.56 -7.94
CA TRP A 20 -4.07 -2.84 -7.24
C TRP A 20 -5.22 -3.80 -7.53
N GLN A 21 -6.46 -3.34 -7.52
CA GLN A 21 -7.61 -4.19 -7.86
C GLN A 21 -7.51 -4.74 -9.27
N ASN A 22 -7.23 -3.88 -10.24
CA ASN A 22 -7.08 -4.29 -11.64
C ASN A 22 -5.91 -5.27 -11.79
N ASN A 23 -4.79 -5.00 -11.12
CA ASN A 23 -3.63 -5.88 -11.16
C ASN A 23 -3.92 -7.24 -10.53
N ILE A 24 -4.59 -7.29 -9.36
CA ILE A 24 -5.02 -8.55 -8.76
C ILE A 24 -5.98 -9.30 -9.68
N GLN A 25 -6.98 -8.63 -10.24
CA GLN A 25 -7.94 -9.25 -11.13
C GLN A 25 -7.23 -9.86 -12.33
N ASN A 26 -6.46 -9.07 -13.07
CA ASN A 26 -5.75 -9.52 -14.26
C ASN A 26 -4.79 -10.67 -13.93
N THR A 27 -4.01 -10.54 -12.87
CA THR A 27 -3.04 -11.59 -12.48
C THR A 27 -3.71 -12.90 -12.09
N LEU A 28 -4.87 -12.85 -11.41
CA LEU A 28 -5.64 -14.04 -11.07
C LEU A 28 -6.30 -14.66 -12.31
N GLU A 29 -6.90 -13.84 -13.19
CA GLU A 29 -7.51 -14.30 -14.43
C GLU A 29 -6.49 -14.97 -15.37
N ASP A 30 -5.33 -14.35 -15.55
CA ASP A 30 -4.21 -14.89 -16.34
C ASP A 30 -3.74 -16.24 -15.76
N TYR A 31 -3.57 -16.32 -14.44
CA TYR A 31 -3.14 -17.55 -13.79
C TYR A 31 -4.18 -18.68 -13.95
N ILE A 32 -5.47 -18.36 -13.75
CA ILE A 32 -6.59 -19.30 -13.95
C ILE A 32 -6.60 -19.82 -15.39
N GLN A 33 -6.44 -18.93 -16.37
CA GLN A 33 -6.41 -19.31 -17.78
C GLN A 33 -5.21 -20.18 -18.12
N GLN A 34 -4.00 -19.77 -17.69
CA GLN A 34 -2.76 -20.52 -17.95
C GLN A 34 -2.77 -21.93 -17.35
N LYS A 35 -3.40 -22.10 -16.19
CA LYS A 35 -3.47 -23.39 -15.50
C LYS A 35 -4.74 -24.19 -15.77
N GLY A 36 -5.69 -23.65 -16.56
CA GLY A 36 -6.97 -24.30 -16.86
C GLY A 36 -7.84 -24.54 -15.61
N LEU A 37 -7.78 -23.65 -14.63
CA LEU A 37 -8.49 -23.82 -13.35
C LEU A 37 -9.98 -23.46 -13.48
N LYS A 38 -10.83 -24.10 -12.67
CA LYS A 38 -12.29 -23.89 -12.68
C LYS A 38 -12.72 -22.79 -11.69
N TYR A 39 -12.19 -21.57 -11.87
CA TYR A 39 -12.52 -20.40 -11.08
C TYR A 39 -13.05 -19.28 -11.98
N VAL A 40 -13.82 -18.35 -11.39
CA VAL A 40 -14.23 -17.09 -11.98
C VAL A 40 -13.83 -15.97 -11.03
N VAL A 41 -13.23 -14.91 -11.56
CA VAL A 41 -12.97 -13.68 -10.81
C VAL A 41 -14.11 -12.70 -11.07
N GLN A 42 -14.61 -12.08 -10.01
CA GLN A 42 -15.71 -11.11 -10.08
C GLN A 42 -15.44 -9.97 -9.12
N THR A 43 -15.42 -8.74 -9.61
CA THR A 43 -15.36 -7.56 -8.74
C THR A 43 -16.74 -7.17 -8.25
N ILE A 44 -16.87 -6.93 -6.95
CA ILE A 44 -18.10 -6.39 -6.33
C ILE A 44 -17.95 -4.88 -6.24
N TYR A 45 -18.64 -4.20 -7.15
CA TYR A 45 -18.74 -2.74 -7.16
C TYR A 45 -19.91 -2.25 -6.29
N ASP A 46 -19.92 -0.96 -5.98
CA ASP A 46 -21.05 -0.28 -5.35
C ASP A 46 -22.35 -0.48 -6.14
N ILE A 47 -23.48 -0.54 -5.41
CA ILE A 47 -24.82 -0.70 -5.99
C ILE A 47 -25.21 0.49 -6.86
N GLN A 48 -24.61 1.64 -6.63
CA GLN A 48 -24.73 2.81 -7.50
C GLN A 48 -23.33 3.36 -7.82
N PRO A 49 -22.82 3.14 -9.04
CA PRO A 49 -21.84 4.05 -9.56
C PRO A 49 -22.55 5.41 -9.65
N ASN A 50 -22.28 6.32 -8.72
CA ASN A 50 -22.65 7.70 -8.94
C ASN A 50 -21.79 8.19 -10.12
N PRO A 51 -22.34 8.33 -11.33
CA PRO A 51 -21.56 8.70 -12.51
C PRO A 51 -20.93 10.09 -12.38
N LEU A 52 -21.36 10.88 -11.39
CA LEU A 52 -20.84 12.21 -11.11
C LEU A 52 -19.56 12.21 -10.23
N THR A 53 -19.20 11.08 -9.60
CA THR A 53 -17.98 11.01 -8.76
C THR A 53 -16.76 10.47 -9.48
N ILE A 54 -16.86 10.08 -10.76
CA ILE A 54 -15.74 9.51 -11.53
C ILE A 54 -14.89 10.61 -12.20
N ILE A 55 -15.32 11.86 -12.19
CA ILE A 55 -14.70 12.93 -13.01
C ILE A 55 -13.75 13.84 -12.20
N ASP A 56 -13.75 13.75 -10.88
CA ASP A 56 -12.97 14.67 -10.06
C ASP A 56 -11.94 13.92 -9.19
N ASP A 57 -10.68 14.35 -9.30
CA ASP A 57 -9.57 14.01 -8.37
C ASP A 57 -9.81 14.52 -6.93
N THR A 58 -11.05 14.79 -6.56
CA THR A 58 -11.41 15.21 -5.21
C THR A 58 -11.22 14.05 -4.25
N PRO A 59 -10.52 14.27 -3.12
CA PRO A 59 -10.38 13.26 -2.09
C PRO A 59 -11.75 12.78 -1.63
N LEU A 60 -11.94 11.46 -1.56
CA LEU A 60 -13.17 10.89 -1.01
C LEU A 60 -13.38 11.37 0.42
N THR A 61 -14.60 11.71 0.73
CA THR A 61 -14.97 12.06 2.10
C THR A 61 -15.18 10.79 2.93
N PHE A 62 -15.07 10.89 4.25
CA PHE A 62 -15.45 9.82 5.17
C PHE A 62 -16.86 9.28 4.90
N LYS A 63 -17.79 10.17 4.49
CA LYS A 63 -19.16 9.81 4.14
C LYS A 63 -19.19 8.83 2.97
N ASP A 64 -18.34 9.04 1.97
CA ASP A 64 -18.31 8.17 0.78
C ASP A 64 -17.78 6.78 1.14
N ILE A 65 -16.75 6.70 1.98
CA ILE A 65 -16.20 5.44 2.48
C ILE A 65 -17.23 4.67 3.29
N ILE A 66 -17.93 5.34 4.23
CA ILE A 66 -18.96 4.72 5.07
C ILE A 66 -20.14 4.23 4.21
N ASN A 67 -20.60 5.02 3.25
CA ASN A 67 -21.66 4.65 2.34
C ASN A 67 -21.28 3.43 1.50
N GLN A 68 -20.05 3.37 1.02
CA GLN A 68 -19.54 2.21 0.30
C GLN A 68 -19.55 0.95 1.15
N GLN A 69 -19.00 1.00 2.36
CA GLN A 69 -18.96 -0.16 3.27
C GLN A 69 -20.36 -0.65 3.64
N ALA A 70 -21.32 0.26 3.82
CA ALA A 70 -22.72 -0.08 4.04
C ALA A 70 -23.36 -0.74 2.80
N SER A 71 -23.10 -0.22 1.61
CA SER A 71 -23.52 -0.79 0.34
C SER A 71 -22.97 -2.21 0.11
N GLN A 72 -21.70 -2.44 0.42
CA GLN A 72 -21.07 -3.77 0.37
C GLN A 72 -21.78 -4.77 1.27
N SER A 73 -22.14 -4.36 2.50
CA SER A 73 -22.88 -5.22 3.43
C SER A 73 -24.23 -5.66 2.86
N SER A 74 -24.96 -4.74 2.22
CA SER A 74 -26.23 -5.04 1.53
C SER A 74 -26.02 -6.01 0.37
N ARG A 75 -24.98 -5.77 -0.43
CA ARG A 75 -24.66 -6.62 -1.58
C ARG A 75 -24.30 -8.05 -1.17
N PHE A 76 -23.59 -8.23 -0.06
CA PHE A 76 -23.31 -9.57 0.46
C PHE A 76 -24.61 -10.28 0.86
N ALA A 77 -25.55 -9.60 1.51
CA ALA A 77 -26.84 -10.19 1.85
C ALA A 77 -27.60 -10.66 0.60
N GLU A 78 -27.62 -9.85 -0.47
CA GLU A 78 -28.22 -10.24 -1.75
C GLU A 78 -27.55 -11.46 -2.38
N LEU A 79 -26.21 -11.52 -2.36
CA LEU A 79 -25.48 -12.66 -2.92
C LEU A 79 -25.84 -13.97 -2.20
N PHE A 80 -25.90 -13.95 -0.86
CA PHE A 80 -26.29 -15.13 -0.09
C PHE A 80 -27.77 -15.48 -0.29
N TYR A 81 -28.67 -14.50 -0.24
CA TYR A 81 -30.10 -14.70 -0.45
C TYR A 81 -30.39 -15.33 -1.84
N ASN A 82 -29.73 -14.84 -2.87
CA ASN A 82 -29.86 -15.32 -4.25
C ASN A 82 -29.02 -16.57 -4.55
N LYS A 83 -28.43 -17.22 -3.53
CA LYS A 83 -27.59 -18.42 -3.66
C LYS A 83 -26.46 -18.28 -4.69
N LYS A 84 -25.87 -17.08 -4.77
CA LYS A 84 -24.72 -16.78 -5.65
C LYS A 84 -23.36 -17.04 -4.99
N VAL A 85 -23.35 -17.39 -3.71
CA VAL A 85 -22.16 -17.76 -2.94
C VAL A 85 -22.17 -19.26 -2.73
N SER A 86 -21.06 -19.90 -3.01
CA SER A 86 -20.85 -21.33 -2.87
C SER A 86 -19.77 -21.63 -1.81
N GLN A 87 -19.80 -22.86 -1.29
CA GLN A 87 -18.77 -23.32 -0.38
C GLN A 87 -17.38 -23.24 -1.03
N GLY A 88 -16.44 -22.62 -0.34
CA GLY A 88 -15.06 -22.45 -0.78
C GLY A 88 -14.83 -21.27 -1.71
N ASP A 89 -15.81 -20.37 -1.89
CA ASP A 89 -15.61 -19.10 -2.56
C ASP A 89 -14.69 -18.19 -1.74
N HIS A 90 -13.94 -17.32 -2.42
CA HIS A 90 -12.97 -16.40 -1.84
C HIS A 90 -13.48 -14.96 -1.91
N PHE A 91 -13.25 -14.20 -0.85
CA PHE A 91 -13.57 -12.77 -0.77
C PHE A 91 -12.29 -12.00 -0.41
N ILE A 92 -11.80 -11.15 -1.31
CA ILE A 92 -10.55 -10.41 -1.18
C ILE A 92 -10.86 -8.96 -0.86
N PHE A 93 -10.48 -8.51 0.34
CA PHE A 93 -10.59 -7.13 0.79
C PHE A 93 -9.24 -6.43 0.66
N MET A 94 -9.20 -5.35 -0.11
CA MET A 94 -8.02 -4.51 -0.27
C MET A 94 -7.68 -3.70 0.98
N ASP A 95 -8.66 -3.53 1.87
CA ASP A 95 -8.49 -2.96 3.21
C ASP A 95 -9.17 -3.86 4.23
N ALA A 96 -8.36 -4.45 5.12
CA ALA A 96 -8.84 -5.33 6.20
C ALA A 96 -9.62 -4.56 7.29
N TRP A 97 -9.48 -3.23 7.34
CA TRP A 97 -10.28 -2.39 8.23
C TRP A 97 -11.63 -2.04 7.60
N ASN A 98 -12.41 -3.08 7.30
CA ASN A 98 -13.72 -2.94 6.68
C ASN A 98 -14.81 -3.65 7.51
N PRO A 99 -15.78 -2.91 8.11
CA PRO A 99 -16.85 -3.49 8.91
C PRO A 99 -17.73 -4.50 8.16
N ALA A 100 -17.82 -4.42 6.84
CA ALA A 100 -18.60 -5.35 6.03
C ALA A 100 -18.05 -6.80 6.12
N ILE A 101 -16.82 -6.99 6.57
CA ILE A 101 -16.21 -8.32 6.87
C ILE A 101 -17.02 -9.04 7.97
N PHE A 102 -17.49 -8.32 8.99
CA PHE A 102 -18.33 -8.93 10.03
C PHE A 102 -19.66 -9.41 9.47
N GLN A 103 -20.29 -8.60 8.63
CA GLN A 103 -21.54 -8.98 7.98
C GLN A 103 -21.35 -10.20 7.08
N LEU A 104 -20.26 -10.23 6.31
CA LEU A 104 -19.93 -11.36 5.44
C LEU A 104 -19.72 -12.65 6.26
N ARG A 105 -18.97 -12.57 7.37
CA ARG A 105 -18.75 -13.71 8.27
C ARG A 105 -20.04 -14.19 8.92
N TYR A 106 -20.90 -13.25 9.35
CA TYR A 106 -22.22 -13.56 9.90
C TYR A 106 -23.09 -14.31 8.90
N LEU A 107 -23.20 -13.82 7.66
CA LEU A 107 -23.95 -14.45 6.58
C LEU A 107 -23.44 -15.87 6.26
N SER A 108 -22.12 -16.03 6.12
CA SER A 108 -21.48 -17.34 5.93
C SER A 108 -21.89 -18.35 7.02
N THR A 109 -21.98 -17.88 8.26
CA THR A 109 -22.38 -18.73 9.40
C THR A 109 -23.87 -19.07 9.36
N VAL A 110 -24.73 -18.08 9.17
CA VAL A 110 -26.20 -18.26 9.17
C VAL A 110 -26.67 -19.15 8.01
N TYR A 111 -26.12 -18.91 6.82
CA TYR A 111 -26.43 -19.70 5.63
C TYR A 111 -25.69 -21.04 5.58
N ARG A 112 -24.76 -21.29 6.50
CA ARG A 112 -23.92 -22.51 6.54
C ARG A 112 -23.14 -22.73 5.24
N VAL A 113 -22.64 -21.66 4.65
CA VAL A 113 -21.81 -21.68 3.45
C VAL A 113 -20.39 -21.26 3.84
N PRO A 114 -19.47 -22.18 4.11
CA PRO A 114 -18.07 -21.86 4.41
C PRO A 114 -17.40 -21.13 3.25
N ILE A 115 -16.77 -19.99 3.55
CA ILE A 115 -16.05 -19.16 2.59
C ILE A 115 -14.66 -18.82 3.12
N TRP A 116 -13.80 -18.31 2.25
CA TRP A 116 -12.47 -17.82 2.58
C TRP A 116 -12.43 -16.31 2.47
N ILE A 117 -12.02 -15.63 3.54
CA ILE A 117 -11.88 -14.17 3.58
C ILE A 117 -10.40 -13.82 3.65
N HIS A 118 -9.95 -13.00 2.70
CA HIS A 118 -8.61 -12.47 2.58
C HIS A 118 -8.65 -10.97 2.88
N GLY A 119 -7.70 -10.46 3.68
CA GLY A 119 -7.65 -9.05 4.02
C GLY A 119 -6.23 -8.51 4.01
N PHE A 120 -6.00 -7.45 3.22
CA PHE A 120 -4.77 -6.68 3.23
C PHE A 120 -4.83 -5.61 4.31
N TRP A 121 -3.90 -5.64 5.24
CA TRP A 121 -3.79 -4.64 6.29
C TRP A 121 -2.96 -3.46 5.79
N GLN A 122 -3.60 -2.34 5.53
CA GLN A 122 -2.95 -1.10 5.11
C GLN A 122 -2.81 -0.13 6.27
N MET A 123 -3.84 -0.01 7.08
CA MET A 123 -3.91 0.87 8.25
C MET A 123 -4.55 0.14 9.42
N GLY A 124 -4.51 0.75 10.59
CA GLY A 124 -5.17 0.25 11.79
C GLY A 124 -4.88 1.12 12.99
N SER A 125 -5.51 0.84 14.13
CA SER A 125 -5.30 1.57 15.39
C SER A 125 -3.90 1.36 15.99
N PHE A 126 -3.17 0.36 15.51
CA PHE A 126 -1.78 0.11 15.85
C PHE A 126 -0.82 1.09 15.16
N ASN A 127 -1.20 1.67 14.05
CA ASN A 127 -0.45 2.72 13.39
C ASN A 127 -0.78 4.06 14.06
N LYS A 128 0.18 4.63 14.80
CA LYS A 128 0.02 5.89 15.54
C LYS A 128 -0.38 7.08 14.68
N THR A 129 -0.23 6.96 13.40
CA THR A 129 -0.44 8.00 12.41
C THR A 129 -1.72 7.79 11.57
N SER A 130 -2.39 6.65 11.75
CA SER A 130 -3.69 6.41 11.14
C SER A 130 -4.75 7.36 11.73
N TYR A 131 -5.72 7.77 10.90
CA TYR A 131 -6.88 8.54 11.37
C TYR A 131 -7.62 7.82 12.51
N LEU A 132 -7.55 6.51 12.58
CA LEU A 132 -8.09 5.71 13.67
C LEU A 132 -7.33 5.93 14.99
N SER A 133 -6.08 6.38 14.94
CA SER A 133 -5.26 6.65 16.13
C SER A 133 -5.50 8.03 16.74
N PHE A 134 -6.08 8.99 15.99
CA PHE A 134 -6.39 10.33 16.49
C PHE A 134 -7.43 10.31 17.62
N ALA A 135 -8.28 9.30 17.65
CA ALA A 135 -9.19 9.05 18.75
C ALA A 135 -8.42 8.42 19.92
N LYS A 136 -7.65 9.23 20.65
CA LYS A 136 -6.86 8.80 21.81
C LYS A 136 -7.73 8.00 22.78
N ASN A 137 -7.27 6.78 23.12
CA ASN A 137 -7.84 5.91 24.17
C ASN A 137 -9.17 5.19 23.85
N LEU A 138 -9.53 4.98 22.60
CA LEU A 138 -10.71 4.17 22.30
C LEU A 138 -10.37 2.67 22.37
N ILE A 139 -10.65 2.05 23.52
CA ILE A 139 -10.43 0.62 23.75
C ILE A 139 -11.13 -0.24 22.68
N TRP A 140 -12.29 0.18 22.19
CA TRP A 140 -13.07 -0.55 21.20
C TRP A 140 -12.29 -0.80 19.90
N GLN A 141 -11.43 0.13 19.48
CA GLN A 141 -10.66 -0.01 18.22
C GLN A 141 -9.77 -1.25 18.25
N LYS A 142 -9.04 -1.47 19.36
CA LYS A 142 -8.21 -2.66 19.54
C LYS A 142 -9.03 -3.95 19.56
N HIS A 143 -10.23 -3.90 20.11
CA HIS A 143 -11.13 -5.04 20.08
C HIS A 143 -11.68 -5.29 18.68
N ALA A 144 -12.07 -4.23 17.96
CA ALA A 144 -12.53 -4.33 16.58
C ALA A 144 -11.44 -4.92 15.66
N GLU A 145 -10.20 -4.46 15.78
CA GLU A 145 -9.08 -5.02 15.01
C GLU A 145 -8.84 -6.50 15.28
N ARG A 146 -8.87 -6.91 16.55
CA ARG A 146 -8.75 -8.33 16.90
C ARG A 146 -9.92 -9.15 16.35
N ALA A 147 -11.11 -8.58 16.35
CA ALA A 147 -12.29 -9.24 15.82
C ALA A 147 -12.23 -9.34 14.27
N LEU A 148 -11.81 -8.28 13.57
CA LEU A 148 -11.54 -8.32 12.13
C LEU A 148 -10.47 -9.35 11.79
N PHE A 149 -9.34 -9.34 12.51
CA PHE A 149 -8.29 -10.34 12.36
C PHE A 149 -8.80 -11.78 12.55
N ALA A 150 -9.70 -11.99 13.52
CA ALA A 150 -10.32 -13.29 13.75
C ALA A 150 -11.32 -13.68 12.66
N ALA A 151 -12.06 -12.72 12.11
CA ALA A 151 -13.04 -12.92 11.04
C ALA A 151 -12.39 -13.23 9.69
N ILE A 152 -11.20 -12.67 9.43
CA ILE A 152 -10.40 -12.91 8.23
C ILE A 152 -9.66 -14.24 8.36
N ASN A 153 -9.67 -15.06 7.31
CA ASN A 153 -8.92 -16.32 7.27
C ASN A 153 -7.44 -16.09 7.00
N TYR A 154 -7.13 -15.24 6.03
CA TYR A 154 -5.77 -14.95 5.56
C TYR A 154 -5.49 -13.46 5.64
N ASN A 155 -4.63 -13.07 6.58
CA ASN A 155 -4.28 -11.68 6.85
C ASN A 155 -2.94 -11.37 6.19
N TYR A 156 -2.92 -10.40 5.27
CA TYR A 156 -1.73 -10.00 4.52
C TYR A 156 -1.12 -8.72 5.05
N TYR A 157 0.21 -8.70 5.17
CA TYR A 157 1.02 -7.58 5.61
C TYR A 157 2.17 -7.36 4.63
N ASP A 158 2.49 -6.10 4.37
CA ASP A 158 3.47 -5.69 3.39
C ASP A 158 4.93 -5.77 3.87
N SER A 159 5.15 -5.71 5.21
CA SER A 159 6.50 -5.65 5.78
C SER A 159 6.56 -6.24 7.19
N ASP A 160 7.75 -6.62 7.63
CA ASP A 160 7.97 -7.08 9.00
C ASP A 160 7.81 -5.92 10.01
N TYR A 161 8.13 -4.70 9.59
CA TYR A 161 7.84 -3.48 10.36
C TYR A 161 6.33 -3.36 10.63
N HIS A 162 5.49 -3.50 9.61
CA HIS A 162 4.05 -3.44 9.72
C HIS A 162 3.50 -4.54 10.64
N LEU A 163 3.99 -5.76 10.46
CA LEU A 163 3.63 -6.90 11.31
C LEU A 163 4.02 -6.68 12.77
N ALA A 164 5.21 -6.10 13.03
CA ALA A 164 5.66 -5.77 14.38
C ALA A 164 4.75 -4.74 15.05
N MET A 165 4.30 -3.73 14.32
CA MET A 165 3.33 -2.76 14.84
C MET A 165 2.01 -3.44 15.21
N LEU A 166 1.46 -4.28 14.35
CA LEU A 166 0.22 -5.00 14.62
C LEU A 166 0.33 -5.86 15.89
N LYS A 167 1.44 -6.57 16.10
CA LYS A 167 1.69 -7.38 17.30
C LYS A 167 1.46 -6.60 18.60
N THR A 168 1.63 -5.28 18.57
CA THR A 168 1.41 -4.45 19.78
C THR A 168 -0.02 -4.53 20.30
N ASN A 169 -0.99 -4.84 19.47
CA ASN A 169 -2.40 -5.00 19.86
C ASN A 169 -2.74 -6.40 20.38
N PHE A 170 -1.83 -7.38 20.23
CA PHE A 170 -2.05 -8.79 20.60
C PHE A 170 -1.25 -9.19 21.84
N LYS A 171 -1.27 -8.36 22.89
CA LYS A 171 -0.46 -8.58 24.11
C LYS A 171 -1.07 -9.58 25.10
N THR A 172 -2.38 -9.78 25.12
CA THR A 172 -3.03 -10.75 26.01
C THR A 172 -2.80 -12.19 25.56
N ILE A 173 -2.85 -13.16 26.49
CA ILE A 173 -2.64 -14.58 26.17
C ILE A 173 -3.58 -15.07 25.06
N ALA A 174 -4.88 -14.73 25.18
CA ALA A 174 -5.87 -15.11 24.17
C ALA A 174 -5.59 -14.45 22.81
N ALA A 175 -5.22 -13.17 22.78
CA ALA A 175 -4.88 -12.46 21.57
C ALA A 175 -3.60 -13.01 20.93
N LYS A 176 -2.56 -13.34 21.70
CA LYS A 176 -1.35 -13.99 21.21
C LYS A 176 -1.66 -15.36 20.58
N LYS A 177 -2.54 -16.15 21.21
CA LYS A 177 -2.96 -17.44 20.67
C LYS A 177 -3.69 -17.29 19.33
N LEU A 178 -4.56 -16.29 19.20
CA LEU A 178 -5.24 -15.96 17.96
C LEU A 178 -4.23 -15.52 16.88
N PHE A 179 -3.30 -14.64 17.22
CA PHE A 179 -2.29 -14.10 16.29
C PHE A 179 -1.36 -15.20 15.77
N ASN A 180 -0.95 -16.13 16.63
CA ASN A 180 -0.04 -17.23 16.28
C ASN A 180 -0.76 -18.46 15.72
N ALA A 181 -2.07 -18.38 15.42
CA ALA A 181 -2.77 -19.48 14.81
C ALA A 181 -2.17 -19.79 13.41
N PRO A 182 -2.00 -21.08 13.05
CA PRO A 182 -1.39 -21.46 11.78
C PRO A 182 -2.11 -20.84 10.58
N ASN A 183 -1.35 -20.50 9.55
CA ASN A 183 -1.84 -20.01 8.25
C ASN A 183 -2.71 -18.76 8.32
N ARG A 184 -2.59 -17.93 9.35
CA ARG A 184 -3.37 -16.69 9.47
C ARG A 184 -2.65 -15.43 9.01
N ILE A 185 -1.33 -15.46 8.99
CA ILE A 185 -0.49 -14.29 8.70
C ILE A 185 0.42 -14.60 7.54
N HIS A 186 0.38 -13.76 6.54
CA HIS A 186 1.16 -13.91 5.33
C HIS A 186 1.81 -12.58 4.96
N LYS A 187 3.09 -12.63 4.60
CA LYS A 187 3.78 -11.47 4.04
C LYS A 187 3.44 -11.40 2.56
N ALA A 188 2.65 -10.43 2.19
CA ALA A 188 2.33 -10.11 0.80
C ALA A 188 2.05 -8.61 0.74
N GLY A 189 2.90 -7.88 0.07
CA GLY A 189 2.74 -6.44 -0.11
C GLY A 189 1.58 -6.11 -1.05
N PRO A 190 1.30 -4.81 -1.20
CA PRO A 190 0.38 -4.38 -2.22
C PRO A 190 0.85 -4.88 -3.60
N PRO A 191 -0.08 -5.34 -4.43
CA PRO A 191 0.25 -5.88 -5.75
C PRO A 191 0.70 -4.76 -6.69
N MET A 192 2.00 -4.67 -6.93
CA MET A 192 2.63 -3.60 -7.71
C MET A 192 3.29 -4.10 -9.00
N GLU A 193 2.87 -5.27 -9.50
CA GLU A 193 3.45 -5.88 -10.70
C GLU A 193 3.36 -4.97 -11.93
N HIS A 194 2.35 -4.10 -12.01
CA HIS A 194 2.19 -3.11 -13.09
C HIS A 194 3.36 -2.10 -13.13
N VAL A 195 3.98 -1.77 -12.01
CA VAL A 195 5.14 -0.86 -11.96
C VAL A 195 6.33 -1.43 -12.73
N ARG A 196 6.47 -2.76 -12.74
CA ARG A 196 7.49 -3.45 -13.52
C ARG A 196 7.37 -3.18 -15.01
N ASP A 197 6.16 -3.12 -15.52
CA ASP A 197 5.93 -2.92 -16.94
C ASP A 197 6.23 -1.47 -17.34
N TYR A 198 5.89 -0.51 -16.49
CA TYR A 198 6.35 0.87 -16.66
C TYR A 198 7.87 0.98 -16.57
N ALA A 199 8.51 0.34 -15.61
CA ALA A 199 9.97 0.37 -15.47
C ALA A 199 10.67 -0.19 -16.71
N LYS A 200 10.16 -1.27 -17.31
CA LYS A 200 10.67 -1.82 -18.59
C LYS A 200 10.53 -0.82 -19.73
N GLN A 201 9.38 -0.14 -19.83
CA GLN A 201 9.09 0.84 -20.88
C GLN A 201 10.09 2.02 -20.85
N TYR A 202 10.53 2.41 -19.65
CA TYR A 202 11.47 3.52 -19.45
C TYR A 202 12.93 3.06 -19.24
N LYS A 203 13.25 1.78 -19.49
CA LYS A 203 14.62 1.28 -19.35
C LYS A 203 15.58 2.03 -20.27
N GLY A 204 16.70 2.48 -19.70
CA GLY A 204 17.71 3.25 -20.47
C GLY A 204 17.46 4.75 -20.54
N THR A 205 16.45 5.27 -19.88
CA THR A 205 16.24 6.72 -19.77
C THR A 205 17.45 7.37 -19.09
N LEU A 206 17.96 8.44 -19.68
CA LEU A 206 19.11 9.19 -19.13
C LEU A 206 18.69 9.89 -17.83
N LYS A 207 19.48 9.72 -16.78
CA LYS A 207 19.28 10.37 -15.49
C LYS A 207 19.71 11.83 -15.57
N ARG A 208 18.82 12.72 -15.13
CA ARG A 208 19.06 14.16 -15.02
C ARG A 208 19.52 14.48 -13.59
N ASN A 209 20.19 15.61 -13.40
CA ASN A 209 20.51 16.11 -12.05
C ASN A 209 19.26 16.60 -11.32
N MET A 210 18.26 15.74 -11.26
CA MET A 210 16.92 16.01 -10.79
C MET A 210 16.63 15.27 -9.49
N ILE A 211 16.03 16.02 -8.54
CA ILE A 211 15.46 15.51 -7.29
C ILE A 211 13.94 15.68 -7.40
N LEU A 212 13.24 14.58 -7.34
CA LEU A 212 11.79 14.52 -7.47
C LEU A 212 11.13 14.43 -6.10
N PHE A 213 10.09 15.21 -5.87
CA PHE A 213 9.11 14.98 -4.81
C PHE A 213 7.91 14.29 -5.45
N ALA A 214 7.83 12.98 -5.26
CA ALA A 214 6.90 12.12 -5.97
C ALA A 214 5.57 11.95 -5.22
N ASP A 215 5.24 12.87 -4.34
CA ASP A 215 4.06 12.79 -3.49
C ASP A 215 3.20 14.06 -3.55
N ARG A 216 1.95 13.96 -3.07
CA ARG A 216 1.08 15.12 -2.91
C ARG A 216 1.51 15.90 -1.67
N GLY A 217 1.31 17.21 -1.68
CA GLY A 217 1.73 18.12 -0.62
C GLY A 217 0.89 18.06 0.65
N THR A 218 0.56 16.86 1.13
CA THR A 218 -0.12 16.71 2.43
C THR A 218 0.82 17.04 3.58
N VAL A 219 0.27 17.40 4.73
CA VAL A 219 1.04 17.85 5.91
C VAL A 219 2.04 16.80 6.39
N ASP A 220 1.68 15.53 6.31
CA ASP A 220 2.50 14.39 6.71
C ASP A 220 3.67 14.13 5.75
N ARG A 221 3.61 14.63 4.51
CA ARG A 221 4.68 14.53 3.50
C ARG A 221 5.68 15.67 3.57
N GLN A 222 5.37 16.72 4.33
CA GLN A 222 6.27 17.85 4.64
C GLN A 222 6.84 18.55 3.40
N LEU A 223 6.01 18.84 2.40
CA LEU A 223 6.39 19.55 1.18
C LEU A 223 7.18 20.85 1.45
N ILE A 224 6.92 21.50 2.59
CA ILE A 224 7.65 22.73 2.98
C ILE A 224 9.16 22.50 3.06
N ILE A 225 9.60 21.35 3.57
CA ILE A 225 11.04 21.00 3.66
C ILE A 225 11.63 20.88 2.25
N PHE A 226 10.93 20.20 1.36
CA PHE A 226 11.36 20.07 -0.04
C PHE A 226 11.52 21.45 -0.71
N ARG A 227 10.57 22.37 -0.48
CA ARG A 227 10.63 23.73 -1.04
C ARG A 227 11.81 24.56 -0.50
N GLU A 228 12.13 24.40 0.78
CA GLU A 228 13.31 25.06 1.37
C GLU A 228 14.62 24.48 0.78
N LEU A 229 14.71 23.16 0.61
CA LEU A 229 15.85 22.52 -0.04
C LEU A 229 16.03 22.96 -1.49
N GLN A 230 14.93 23.11 -2.23
CA GLN A 230 14.91 23.66 -3.59
C GLN A 230 15.53 25.08 -3.64
N ARG A 231 15.18 25.96 -2.68
CA ARG A 231 15.73 27.31 -2.60
C ARG A 231 17.21 27.31 -2.22
N ALA A 232 17.61 26.38 -1.35
CA ALA A 232 18.98 26.30 -0.86
C ALA A 232 19.96 25.70 -1.88
N LEU A 233 19.48 24.85 -2.79
CA LEU A 233 20.30 24.14 -3.78
C LEU A 233 19.78 24.35 -5.22
N PRO A 234 19.76 25.62 -5.71
CA PRO A 234 19.19 25.97 -7.01
C PRO A 234 19.98 25.43 -8.21
N GLN A 235 21.19 24.89 -8.00
CA GLN A 235 22.01 24.28 -9.05
C GLN A 235 21.47 22.91 -9.50
N TYR A 236 20.56 22.28 -8.74
CA TYR A 236 19.92 21.03 -9.12
C TYR A 236 18.51 21.29 -9.65
N GLU A 237 18.01 20.38 -10.44
CA GLU A 237 16.63 20.41 -10.89
C GLU A 237 15.72 19.82 -9.81
N TRP A 238 14.74 20.59 -9.34
CA TRP A 238 13.77 20.16 -8.35
C TRP A 238 12.39 20.11 -8.99
N VAL A 239 11.74 18.96 -8.91
CA VAL A 239 10.42 18.75 -9.48
C VAL A 239 9.48 18.22 -8.42
N CYS A 240 8.32 18.89 -8.26
CA CYS A 240 7.23 18.42 -7.43
C CYS A 240 6.07 17.96 -8.32
N ILE A 241 5.55 16.77 -8.09
CA ILE A 241 4.42 16.26 -8.89
C ILE A 241 3.14 17.07 -8.67
N GLU A 242 2.97 17.67 -7.49
CA GLU A 242 1.82 18.55 -7.21
C GLU A 242 1.76 19.75 -8.16
N ASP A 243 2.90 20.33 -8.52
CA ASP A 243 2.97 21.45 -9.46
C ASP A 243 2.74 21.03 -10.90
N LYS A 244 3.13 19.80 -11.23
CA LYS A 244 3.08 19.27 -12.61
C LYS A 244 1.77 18.55 -12.92
N MET A 245 1.08 18.03 -11.89
CA MET A 245 -0.12 17.20 -12.03
C MET A 245 0.02 16.18 -13.19
N PRO A 246 1.08 15.37 -13.19
CA PRO A 246 1.36 14.48 -14.29
C PRO A 246 0.31 13.37 -14.39
N ASN A 247 0.00 12.93 -15.61
CA ASN A 247 -0.68 11.66 -15.78
C ASN A 247 0.27 10.50 -15.42
N GLU A 248 -0.25 9.27 -15.38
CA GLU A 248 0.50 8.10 -14.94
C GLU A 248 1.78 7.85 -15.78
N THR A 249 1.68 7.94 -17.09
CA THR A 249 2.84 7.79 -18.00
C THR A 249 3.90 8.86 -17.75
N GLN A 250 3.49 10.11 -17.61
CA GLN A 250 4.39 11.22 -17.27
C GLN A 250 5.04 11.05 -15.89
N TYR A 251 4.28 10.56 -14.90
CA TYR A 251 4.79 10.26 -13.57
C TYR A 251 5.93 9.24 -13.60
N HIS A 252 5.73 8.12 -14.29
CA HIS A 252 6.78 7.11 -14.44
C HIS A 252 7.98 7.62 -15.26
N GLY A 253 7.75 8.50 -16.24
CA GLY A 253 8.82 9.20 -16.97
C GLY A 253 9.65 10.12 -16.07
N LEU A 254 9.01 10.83 -15.13
CA LEU A 254 9.71 11.65 -14.11
C LEU A 254 10.56 10.79 -13.18
N LEU A 255 10.03 9.69 -12.67
CA LEU A 255 10.78 8.73 -11.85
C LEU A 255 12.00 8.20 -12.61
N ALA A 256 11.81 7.77 -13.86
CA ALA A 256 12.88 7.21 -14.68
C ALA A 256 13.98 8.22 -14.99
N SER A 257 13.65 9.50 -15.15
CA SER A 257 14.64 10.56 -15.43
C SER A 257 15.28 11.17 -14.20
N SER A 258 14.74 10.93 -13.00
CA SER A 258 15.29 11.44 -11.73
C SER A 258 16.49 10.66 -11.26
N LYS A 259 17.53 11.34 -10.74
CA LYS A 259 18.58 10.68 -9.95
C LYS A 259 18.06 10.28 -8.57
N TYR A 260 17.30 11.17 -7.94
CA TYR A 260 16.81 10.98 -6.58
C TYR A 260 15.33 11.29 -6.45
N VAL A 261 14.69 10.60 -5.51
CA VAL A 261 13.35 10.92 -5.00
C VAL A 261 13.49 11.28 -3.53
N PHE A 262 13.12 12.50 -3.16
CA PHE A 262 13.17 12.94 -1.77
C PHE A 262 11.88 12.56 -1.06
N ILE A 263 12.01 11.87 0.07
CA ILE A 263 10.92 11.37 0.90
C ILE A 263 11.11 11.89 2.31
N SER A 264 10.09 12.54 2.87
CA SER A 264 10.13 13.09 4.24
C SER A 264 8.93 12.67 5.10
N ASP A 265 8.31 11.58 4.75
CA ASP A 265 7.06 11.09 5.31
C ASP A 265 7.11 10.88 6.82
N LEU A 266 6.08 11.38 7.50
CA LEU A 266 5.81 11.10 8.91
C LEU A 266 4.91 9.86 9.08
N ILE A 267 4.22 9.50 8.01
CA ILE A 267 3.25 8.41 7.95
C ILE A 267 3.50 7.62 6.68
N ASP A 268 3.88 6.38 6.82
CA ASP A 268 3.94 5.43 5.69
C ASP A 268 3.84 4.00 6.24
N SER A 269 3.12 3.13 5.54
CA SER A 269 3.02 1.70 5.87
C SER A 269 3.63 0.81 4.81
N SER A 270 3.63 1.25 3.55
CA SER A 270 3.94 0.39 2.40
C SER A 270 5.15 0.85 1.58
N SER A 271 5.67 2.05 1.80
CA SER A 271 6.80 2.66 1.07
C SER A 271 6.69 2.57 -0.46
N ILE A 272 5.48 2.75 -0.99
CA ILE A 272 5.19 2.61 -2.42
C ILE A 272 6.06 3.56 -3.24
N THR A 273 6.14 4.83 -2.84
CA THR A 273 6.96 5.84 -3.52
C THR A 273 8.44 5.43 -3.61
N ALA A 274 8.98 4.85 -2.53
CA ALA A 274 10.36 4.35 -2.53
C ALA A 274 10.53 3.15 -3.46
N PHE A 275 9.58 2.23 -3.48
CA PHE A 275 9.59 1.09 -4.38
C PHE A 275 9.52 1.54 -5.85
N GLU A 276 8.59 2.42 -6.20
CA GLU A 276 8.46 2.95 -7.56
C GLU A 276 9.73 3.66 -8.00
N ALA A 277 10.35 4.46 -7.13
CA ALA A 277 11.62 5.11 -7.40
C ALA A 277 12.72 4.09 -7.75
N ILE A 278 12.90 3.08 -6.90
CA ILE A 278 13.93 2.04 -7.07
C ILE A 278 13.70 1.25 -8.37
N MET A 279 12.45 0.87 -8.66
CA MET A 279 12.10 0.16 -9.90
C MET A 279 12.46 0.95 -11.15
N HIS A 280 12.40 2.29 -11.11
CA HIS A 280 12.79 3.18 -12.20
C HIS A 280 14.27 3.61 -12.13
N GLY A 281 15.07 3.01 -11.27
CA GLY A 281 16.47 3.33 -11.10
C GLY A 281 16.74 4.72 -10.47
N ALA A 282 15.75 5.31 -9.78
CA ALA A 282 15.93 6.50 -8.97
C ALA A 282 16.20 6.11 -7.52
N ILE A 283 17.12 6.80 -6.86
CA ILE A 283 17.50 6.51 -5.48
C ILE A 283 16.55 7.27 -4.53
N PRO A 284 15.81 6.57 -3.64
CA PRO A 284 15.03 7.25 -2.62
C PRO A 284 15.94 7.79 -1.51
N LEU A 285 15.92 9.11 -1.30
CA LEU A 285 16.48 9.73 -0.10
C LEU A 285 15.39 9.73 0.97
N ALA A 286 15.37 8.69 1.79
CA ALA A 286 14.32 8.46 2.77
C ALA A 286 14.83 8.61 4.22
N PRO A 287 13.97 8.98 5.17
CA PRO A 287 14.37 9.04 6.58
C PRO A 287 14.55 7.64 7.16
N ASN A 288 15.48 7.50 8.10
CA ASN A 288 15.72 6.24 8.82
C ASN A 288 14.61 5.99 9.87
N ARG A 289 13.36 5.86 9.39
CA ARG A 289 12.18 5.58 10.20
C ARG A 289 11.13 4.81 9.39
N LEU A 290 10.08 4.38 10.04
CA LEU A 290 8.95 3.64 9.45
C LEU A 290 9.45 2.36 8.75
N ASN A 291 8.71 1.88 7.76
CA ASN A 291 9.14 0.74 6.96
C ASN A 291 10.26 1.07 5.95
N PHE A 292 10.67 2.35 5.81
CA PHE A 292 11.87 2.69 5.04
C PHE A 292 13.12 1.98 5.59
N THR A 293 13.15 1.66 6.89
CA THR A 293 14.25 0.90 7.50
C THR A 293 14.38 -0.52 6.94
N GLU A 294 13.33 -1.07 6.37
CA GLU A 294 13.28 -2.39 5.75
C GLU A 294 13.39 -2.31 4.21
N ILE A 295 12.69 -1.34 3.61
CA ILE A 295 12.55 -1.24 2.14
C ILE A 295 13.70 -0.48 1.49
N VAL A 296 14.32 0.49 2.17
CA VAL A 296 15.37 1.35 1.61
C VAL A 296 16.72 0.99 2.22
N PRO A 297 17.76 0.69 1.42
CA PRO A 297 19.12 0.47 1.92
C PRO A 297 19.63 1.59 2.81
N GLU A 298 20.41 1.26 3.83
CA GLU A 298 20.94 2.22 4.79
C GLU A 298 21.71 3.38 4.13
N LYS A 299 22.50 3.08 3.11
CA LYS A 299 23.28 4.08 2.36
C LYS A 299 22.44 5.16 1.68
N TRP A 300 21.13 4.96 1.54
CA TRP A 300 20.20 5.92 0.94
C TRP A 300 19.30 6.60 1.99
N ARG A 301 19.43 6.21 3.24
CA ARG A 301 18.63 6.81 4.33
C ARG A 301 19.41 7.92 5.03
N TYR A 302 18.69 8.96 5.42
CA TYR A 302 19.20 10.03 6.28
C TYR A 302 18.63 9.89 7.71
N PRO A 303 19.29 10.48 8.73
CA PRO A 303 18.83 10.42 10.12
C PRO A 303 17.38 10.88 10.28
N SER A 304 16.59 10.10 11.01
CA SER A 304 15.15 10.34 11.18
C SER A 304 14.84 11.72 11.76
N GLU A 305 15.64 12.17 12.70
CA GLU A 305 15.50 13.45 13.40
C GLU A 305 15.57 14.67 12.49
N TRP A 306 16.22 14.58 11.35
CA TRP A 306 16.36 15.73 10.44
C TRP A 306 15.05 16.24 9.86
N THR A 307 14.04 15.39 9.79
CA THR A 307 12.75 15.71 9.17
C THR A 307 11.54 15.24 10.01
N LEU A 308 11.66 15.16 11.33
CA LEU A 308 10.52 14.85 12.21
C LEU A 308 9.51 16.00 12.27
N SER A 309 9.99 17.22 12.07
CA SER A 309 9.19 18.45 12.00
C SER A 309 9.97 19.52 11.28
N TYR A 310 9.32 20.63 10.96
CA TYR A 310 10.02 21.78 10.40
C TYR A 310 11.05 22.38 11.36
N VAL A 311 10.81 22.35 12.67
CA VAL A 311 11.79 22.77 13.70
C VAL A 311 13.03 21.90 13.64
N ASN A 312 12.87 20.58 13.65
CA ASN A 312 13.99 19.66 13.51
C ASN A 312 14.77 19.88 12.20
N TYR A 313 14.06 20.15 11.10
CA TYR A 313 14.73 20.48 9.84
C TYR A 313 15.60 21.73 9.95
N THR A 314 15.12 22.80 10.61
CA THR A 314 15.92 24.04 10.80
C THR A 314 17.15 23.82 11.67
N GLU A 315 17.06 22.95 12.67
CA GLU A 315 18.19 22.58 13.54
C GLU A 315 19.25 21.76 12.78
N HIS A 316 18.84 20.96 11.80
CA HIS A 316 19.73 20.10 11.01
C HIS A 316 19.93 20.57 9.56
N TYR A 317 19.62 21.84 9.29
CA TYR A 317 19.64 22.42 7.95
C TYR A 317 20.96 22.21 7.21
N THR A 318 22.09 22.49 7.86
CA THR A 318 23.41 22.35 7.25
C THR A 318 23.72 20.89 6.91
N GLN A 319 23.43 19.98 7.82
CA GLN A 319 23.69 18.54 7.64
C GLN A 319 22.89 17.97 6.46
N ILE A 320 21.63 18.31 6.30
CA ILE A 320 20.82 17.79 5.20
C ILE A 320 21.23 18.40 3.85
N ILE A 321 21.68 19.64 3.82
CA ILE A 321 22.23 20.28 2.64
C ILE A 321 23.52 19.57 2.19
N GLU A 322 24.46 19.34 3.10
CA GLU A 322 25.71 18.63 2.83
C GLU A 322 25.44 17.20 2.38
N TYR A 323 24.52 16.50 3.02
CA TYR A 323 24.09 15.16 2.63
C TYR A 323 23.58 15.12 1.18
N ILE A 324 22.69 16.04 0.79
CA ILE A 324 22.16 16.09 -0.57
C ILE A 324 23.25 16.41 -1.59
N LYS A 325 24.17 17.34 -1.29
CA LYS A 325 25.32 17.66 -2.15
C LYS A 325 26.19 16.41 -2.37
N ASP A 326 26.59 15.74 -1.28
CA ASP A 326 27.37 14.50 -1.37
C ASP A 326 26.67 13.45 -2.25
N LYS A 327 25.37 13.24 -2.05
CA LYS A 327 24.60 12.28 -2.88
C LYS A 327 24.63 12.68 -4.36
N MET A 328 24.44 13.96 -4.67
CA MET A 328 24.41 14.43 -6.06
C MET A 328 25.78 14.36 -6.74
N GLU A 329 26.85 14.71 -6.02
CA GLU A 329 28.23 14.71 -6.52
C GLU A 329 28.75 13.26 -6.70
N ASN A 330 28.40 12.36 -5.79
CA ASN A 330 28.87 10.97 -5.77
C ASN A 330 27.79 9.99 -6.27
N TYR A 331 26.89 10.43 -7.17
CA TYR A 331 25.76 9.64 -7.64
C TYR A 331 26.14 8.25 -8.14
N ASP A 332 27.24 8.14 -8.89
CA ASP A 332 27.67 6.86 -9.48
C ASP A 332 28.00 5.81 -8.42
N THR A 333 28.56 6.23 -7.29
CA THR A 333 28.82 5.34 -6.14
C THR A 333 27.51 4.91 -5.46
N TYR A 334 26.58 5.84 -5.29
CA TYR A 334 25.32 5.54 -4.58
C TYR A 334 24.34 4.71 -5.41
N LYS A 335 24.38 4.78 -6.74
CA LYS A 335 23.49 3.99 -7.61
C LYS A 335 23.89 2.51 -7.70
N GLU A 336 25.12 2.14 -7.28
CA GLU A 336 25.55 0.75 -7.28
C GLU A 336 24.58 -0.15 -6.52
N GLY A 337 24.22 -1.30 -7.11
CA GLY A 337 23.30 -2.28 -6.53
C GLY A 337 21.81 -1.90 -6.61
N ILE A 338 21.44 -0.80 -7.27
CA ILE A 338 20.00 -0.40 -7.37
C ILE A 338 19.19 -1.44 -8.13
N GLU A 339 19.71 -2.02 -9.20
CA GLU A 339 19.01 -3.04 -9.98
C GLU A 339 18.83 -4.35 -9.18
N GLU A 340 19.85 -4.75 -8.43
CA GLU A 340 19.79 -5.91 -7.56
C GLU A 340 18.74 -5.70 -6.45
N TRP A 341 18.74 -4.50 -5.86
CA TRP A 341 17.75 -4.15 -4.84
C TRP A 341 16.33 -4.05 -5.38
N ALA A 342 16.16 -3.51 -6.60
CA ALA A 342 14.87 -3.51 -7.30
C ALA A 342 14.33 -4.93 -7.47
N LEU A 343 15.18 -5.87 -7.92
CA LEU A 343 14.81 -7.27 -8.04
C LEU A 343 14.45 -7.90 -6.68
N HIS A 344 15.22 -7.58 -5.64
CA HIS A 344 14.94 -8.05 -4.27
C HIS A 344 13.56 -7.60 -3.79
N LEU A 345 13.22 -6.31 -3.95
CA LEU A 345 11.92 -5.78 -3.53
C LEU A 345 10.78 -6.37 -4.35
N ASP A 346 10.94 -6.43 -5.66
CA ASP A 346 9.96 -6.99 -6.58
C ASP A 346 9.66 -8.47 -6.26
N THR A 347 10.68 -9.22 -5.84
CA THR A 347 10.51 -10.65 -5.52
C THR A 347 9.92 -10.89 -4.14
N ASN A 348 10.23 -10.06 -3.14
CA ASN A 348 9.95 -10.38 -1.74
C ASN A 348 8.84 -9.54 -1.10
N TYR A 349 8.48 -8.38 -1.67
CA TYR A 349 7.58 -7.43 -0.99
C TYR A 349 6.31 -7.07 -1.76
N TYR A 350 6.36 -6.88 -3.07
CA TYR A 350 5.28 -6.25 -3.85
C TYR A 350 4.64 -7.19 -4.87
N ARG A 351 4.29 -8.41 -4.41
CA ARG A 351 3.71 -9.46 -5.25
C ARG A 351 2.53 -10.17 -4.60
N ILE A 352 1.64 -10.66 -5.42
CA ILE A 352 0.49 -11.47 -4.98
C ILE A 352 0.74 -12.99 -5.04
N ASP A 353 1.97 -13.43 -5.28
CA ASP A 353 2.27 -14.86 -5.43
C ASP A 353 1.89 -15.69 -4.21
N GLU A 354 2.10 -15.16 -3.00
CA GLU A 354 1.67 -15.84 -1.78
C GLU A 354 0.14 -16.00 -1.72
N MET A 355 -0.60 -14.97 -2.14
CA MET A 355 -2.05 -15.05 -2.22
C MET A 355 -2.50 -16.07 -3.28
N LYS A 356 -1.85 -16.11 -4.45
CA LYS A 356 -2.13 -17.14 -5.48
C LYS A 356 -1.92 -18.54 -4.92
N ARG A 357 -0.80 -18.76 -4.25
CA ARG A 357 -0.49 -20.03 -3.60
C ARG A 357 -1.58 -20.43 -2.60
N ILE A 358 -2.05 -19.51 -1.78
CA ILE A 358 -3.12 -19.77 -0.80
C ILE A 358 -4.44 -20.10 -1.47
N ILE A 359 -4.82 -19.37 -2.52
CA ILE A 359 -6.10 -19.56 -3.21
C ILE A 359 -6.14 -20.89 -3.96
N PHE A 360 -5.03 -21.27 -4.61
CA PHE A 360 -5.04 -22.38 -5.56
C PHE A 360 -4.37 -23.66 -5.06
N ASP A 361 -3.34 -23.55 -4.18
CA ASP A 361 -2.51 -24.70 -3.80
C ASP A 361 -2.79 -25.25 -2.39
N ILE A 362 -3.36 -24.44 -1.47
CA ILE A 362 -3.61 -24.83 -0.07
C ILE A 362 -5.04 -25.38 0.14
N GLN A 363 -5.77 -25.67 -0.90
CA GLN A 363 -7.13 -26.21 -0.78
C GLN A 363 -7.14 -27.71 -0.50
N GLU A 364 -6.69 -28.10 0.68
CA GLU A 364 -7.00 -29.41 1.27
C GLU A 364 -7.83 -29.27 2.56
#